data_d34bc3d6673519f64afd053e21017f9e
#
_entry.id   d34bc3d6673519f64afd053e21017f9e
#
_cell.length_a   1.000
_cell.length_b   1.000
_cell.length_c   1.000
_cell.angle_alpha   90.00
_cell.angle_beta   90.00
_cell.angle_gamma   90.00
#
_symmetry.space_group_name_H-M   'P 1'
#
loop_
_entity.id
_entity.type
_entity.pdbx_description
1 polymer ?
#
loop_
_entity_poly.entity_id
_entity_poly.type
_entity_poly.pdbx_seq_one_letter_code
_entity_poly.pdbx_strand_id
1 'polypeptide(L)'
;MGTHVTLGLDADLLASGIPSKIRWDYSRYPHLVVFGATGSGKTYFTRLLLAKIGKWVPHAQICVCDFKGDEDFAFLSGCPDFFRFERCSEGLEAAVKKLEARQNGADPSRSFYLLFFDEWAAYLNYLDKKAAEEAKRRLSVLLMLGRSFNIHVLISQQRVDAVYFNAARDNFSVIIGLGRLSREAVNMMFSDFREEIK
;
A
#
# COMPACT_ATOMS: atom_id res chain seq x y z
N MET A 1 4.80 -20.27 -10.69
CA MET A 1 4.52 -18.87 -11.07
C MET A 1 5.27 -17.94 -10.13
N GLY A 2 5.89 -16.88 -10.66
CA GLY A 2 6.71 -16.01 -9.81
C GLY A 2 5.86 -15.11 -8.91
N THR A 3 6.26 -14.97 -7.66
CA THR A 3 5.64 -14.12 -6.62
C THR A 3 6.19 -12.69 -6.64
N HIS A 4 6.61 -12.20 -7.82
CA HIS A 4 7.37 -10.96 -7.91
C HIS A 4 6.73 -9.96 -8.88
N VAL A 5 6.70 -8.69 -8.45
CA VAL A 5 6.33 -7.55 -9.29
C VAL A 5 7.53 -6.58 -9.37
N THR A 6 7.86 -6.10 -10.57
CA THR A 6 8.94 -5.12 -10.75
C THR A 6 8.50 -3.74 -10.27
N LEU A 7 9.19 -3.20 -9.26
CA LEU A 7 8.98 -1.84 -8.75
C LEU A 7 9.66 -0.80 -9.63
N GLY A 8 10.93 -1.02 -9.99
CA GLY A 8 11.74 -0.09 -10.74
C GLY A 8 13.04 -0.72 -11.22
N LEU A 9 13.99 0.11 -11.60
CA LEU A 9 15.36 -0.26 -11.94
C LEU A 9 16.30 0.33 -10.90
N ASP A 10 17.39 -0.39 -10.63
CA ASP A 10 18.50 0.10 -9.84
C ASP A 10 19.21 1.23 -10.61
N ALA A 11 19.28 2.42 -10.02
CA ALA A 11 19.79 3.60 -10.71
C ALA A 11 21.32 3.54 -10.93
N ASP A 12 22.06 3.02 -9.98
CA ASP A 12 23.53 2.94 -10.05
C ASP A 12 23.97 1.91 -11.07
N LEU A 13 23.32 0.75 -11.07
CA LEU A 13 23.56 -0.28 -12.07
C LEU A 13 23.13 0.18 -13.45
N LEU A 14 22.00 0.88 -13.57
CA LEU A 14 21.52 1.43 -14.83
C LEU A 14 22.49 2.49 -15.38
N ALA A 15 23.03 3.36 -14.53
CA ALA A 15 24.06 4.33 -14.92
C ALA A 15 25.33 3.66 -15.44
N SER A 16 25.61 2.45 -14.98
CA SER A 16 26.72 1.58 -15.44
C SER A 16 26.35 0.71 -16.66
N GLY A 17 25.16 0.94 -17.27
CA GLY A 17 24.69 0.18 -18.43
C GLY A 17 24.04 -1.16 -18.12
N ILE A 18 23.79 -1.48 -16.85
CA ILE A 18 23.21 -2.75 -16.40
C ILE A 18 21.76 -2.55 -15.95
N PRO A 19 20.74 -2.96 -16.73
CA PRO A 19 19.33 -2.78 -16.38
C PRO A 19 18.88 -3.79 -15.32
N SER A 20 19.27 -3.60 -14.06
CA SER A 20 18.88 -4.44 -12.93
C SER A 20 17.50 -4.05 -12.41
N LYS A 21 16.62 -5.03 -12.23
CA LYS A 21 15.24 -4.82 -11.76
C LYS A 21 15.14 -4.95 -10.25
N ILE A 22 14.61 -3.93 -9.59
CA ILE A 22 14.16 -4.00 -8.21
C ILE A 22 12.80 -4.67 -8.21
N ARG A 23 12.66 -5.79 -7.50
CA ARG A 23 11.44 -6.61 -7.49
C ARG A 23 10.85 -6.68 -6.10
N TRP A 24 9.55 -6.58 -6.03
CA TRP A 24 8.77 -6.88 -4.84
C TRP A 24 8.36 -8.36 -4.84
N ASP A 25 8.87 -9.13 -3.90
CA ASP A 25 8.39 -10.47 -3.59
C ASP A 25 7.25 -10.37 -2.57
N TYR A 26 6.01 -10.37 -3.07
CA TYR A 26 4.84 -10.17 -2.22
C TYR A 26 4.54 -11.36 -1.30
N SER A 27 5.09 -12.54 -1.56
CA SER A 27 4.95 -13.70 -0.65
C SER A 27 5.80 -13.55 0.61
N ARG A 28 6.96 -12.92 0.47
CA ARG A 28 7.89 -12.69 1.56
C ARG A 28 7.65 -11.35 2.27
N TYR A 29 7.34 -10.31 1.51
CA TYR A 29 7.19 -8.93 1.95
C TYR A 29 5.78 -8.42 1.62
N PRO A 30 4.77 -8.72 2.45
CA PRO A 30 3.35 -8.61 2.05
C PRO A 30 2.81 -7.19 1.94
N HIS A 31 3.37 -6.23 2.68
CA HIS A 31 2.78 -4.90 2.82
C HIS A 31 3.77 -3.81 2.43
N LEU A 32 3.26 -2.80 1.73
CA LEU A 32 4.04 -1.68 1.24
C LEU A 32 3.50 -0.36 1.77
N VAL A 33 4.40 0.58 2.00
CA VAL A 33 4.06 1.99 2.15
C VAL A 33 4.87 2.83 1.17
N VAL A 34 4.19 3.74 0.47
CA VAL A 34 4.78 4.72 -0.44
C VAL A 34 4.55 6.10 0.14
N PHE A 35 5.59 6.88 0.32
CA PHE A 35 5.47 8.22 0.87
C PHE A 35 6.39 9.23 0.18
N GLY A 36 6.07 10.50 0.34
CA GLY A 36 6.83 11.61 -0.23
C GLY A 36 5.97 12.86 -0.36
N ALA A 37 6.59 14.00 -0.58
CA ALA A 37 5.90 15.27 -0.71
C ALA A 37 4.92 15.29 -1.89
N THR A 38 4.03 16.27 -1.93
CA THR A 38 3.19 16.54 -3.11
C THR A 38 4.07 16.76 -4.34
N GLY A 39 3.70 16.17 -5.46
CA GLY A 39 4.47 16.24 -6.70
C GLY A 39 5.69 15.29 -6.79
N SER A 40 5.94 14.46 -5.78
CA SER A 40 7.07 13.50 -5.79
C SER A 40 6.87 12.28 -6.71
N GLY A 41 5.71 12.15 -7.37
CA GLY A 41 5.41 11.04 -8.27
C GLY A 41 4.72 9.84 -7.61
N LYS A 42 4.22 9.96 -6.36
CA LYS A 42 3.52 8.86 -5.66
C LYS A 42 2.39 8.26 -6.49
N THR A 43 1.47 9.08 -6.97
CA THR A 43 0.31 8.63 -7.74
C THR A 43 0.72 7.94 -9.04
N TYR A 44 1.72 8.49 -9.75
CA TYR A 44 2.26 7.84 -10.94
C TYR A 44 2.84 6.47 -10.62
N PHE A 45 3.66 6.38 -9.58
CA PHE A 45 4.25 5.10 -9.13
C PHE A 45 3.19 4.09 -8.73
N THR A 46 2.21 4.48 -7.91
CA THR A 46 1.16 3.58 -7.44
C THR A 46 0.27 3.10 -8.58
N ARG A 47 -0.15 3.98 -9.50
CA ARG A 47 -0.90 3.59 -10.71
C ARG A 47 -0.14 2.58 -11.55
N LEU A 48 1.16 2.81 -11.79
CA LEU A 48 1.99 1.88 -12.53
C LEU A 48 2.12 0.53 -11.82
N LEU A 49 2.27 0.53 -10.49
CA LEU A 49 2.34 -0.68 -9.68
C LEU A 49 1.01 -1.47 -9.73
N LEU A 50 -0.13 -0.80 -9.56
CA LEU A 50 -1.46 -1.43 -9.68
C LEU A 50 -1.68 -2.03 -11.07
N ALA A 51 -1.30 -1.32 -12.13
CA ALA A 51 -1.38 -1.83 -13.50
C ALA A 51 -0.49 -3.07 -13.71
N LYS A 52 0.72 -3.08 -13.16
CA LYS A 52 1.61 -4.26 -13.21
C LYS A 52 1.02 -5.45 -12.45
N ILE A 53 0.43 -5.22 -11.27
CA ILE A 53 -0.23 -6.26 -10.49
C ILE A 53 -1.40 -6.84 -11.29
N GLY A 54 -2.31 -6.01 -11.78
CA GLY A 54 -3.46 -6.45 -12.56
C GLY A 54 -3.07 -7.21 -13.83
N LYS A 55 -1.94 -6.87 -14.45
CA LYS A 55 -1.46 -7.52 -15.68
C LYS A 55 -0.70 -8.82 -15.43
N TRP A 56 0.11 -8.87 -14.38
CA TRP A 56 1.12 -9.93 -14.23
C TRP A 56 0.87 -10.89 -13.07
N VAL A 57 0.01 -10.52 -12.10
CA VAL A 57 -0.34 -11.40 -10.98
C VAL A 57 -1.65 -12.12 -11.29
N PRO A 58 -1.63 -13.45 -11.46
CA PRO A 58 -2.82 -14.22 -11.83
C PRO A 58 -3.94 -14.07 -10.80
N HIS A 59 -5.14 -13.83 -11.28
CA HIS A 59 -6.34 -13.72 -10.45
C HIS A 59 -6.25 -12.67 -9.33
N ALA A 60 -5.42 -11.64 -9.53
CA ALA A 60 -5.29 -10.54 -8.58
C ALA A 60 -6.62 -9.80 -8.44
N GLN A 61 -7.05 -9.62 -7.19
CA GLN A 61 -8.14 -8.73 -6.82
C GLN A 61 -7.54 -7.47 -6.19
N ILE A 62 -7.95 -6.31 -6.66
CA ILE A 62 -7.41 -5.03 -6.20
C ILE A 62 -8.58 -4.15 -5.74
N CYS A 63 -8.65 -3.89 -4.45
CA CYS A 63 -9.56 -2.94 -3.84
C CYS A 63 -8.85 -1.58 -3.76
N VAL A 64 -9.41 -0.56 -4.36
CA VAL A 64 -8.83 0.79 -4.43
C VAL A 64 -9.68 1.75 -3.60
N CYS A 65 -9.08 2.36 -2.59
CA CYS A 65 -9.65 3.42 -1.78
C CYS A 65 -8.94 4.74 -2.13
N ASP A 66 -9.61 5.59 -2.91
CA ASP A 66 -9.12 6.92 -3.31
C ASP A 66 -9.82 7.98 -2.45
N PHE A 67 -9.21 8.31 -1.30
CA PHE A 67 -9.80 9.30 -0.41
C PHE A 67 -9.65 10.73 -0.95
N LYS A 68 -8.57 11.02 -1.65
CA LYS A 68 -8.35 12.33 -2.26
C LYS A 68 -9.38 12.65 -3.33
N GLY A 69 -9.78 11.65 -4.11
CA GLY A 69 -10.85 11.76 -5.08
C GLY A 69 -10.54 12.65 -6.28
N ASP A 70 -9.27 12.81 -6.64
CA ASP A 70 -8.89 13.54 -7.85
C ASP A 70 -9.12 12.71 -9.14
N GLU A 71 -8.67 13.24 -10.29
CA GLU A 71 -8.88 12.58 -11.58
C GLU A 71 -7.94 11.39 -11.81
N ASP A 72 -6.92 11.23 -10.99
CA ASP A 72 -5.87 10.24 -11.22
C ASP A 72 -6.38 8.79 -11.26
N PHE A 73 -7.45 8.50 -10.51
CA PHE A 73 -8.10 7.19 -10.47
C PHE A 73 -9.51 7.19 -11.10
N ALA A 74 -9.94 8.28 -11.76
CA ALA A 74 -11.27 8.40 -12.34
C ALA A 74 -11.59 7.30 -13.38
N PHE A 75 -10.57 6.75 -14.03
CA PHE A 75 -10.72 5.64 -14.99
C PHE A 75 -11.25 4.34 -14.36
N LEU A 76 -11.22 4.23 -13.02
CA LEU A 76 -11.80 3.11 -12.26
C LEU A 76 -13.28 3.33 -11.93
N SER A 77 -13.88 4.45 -12.32
CA SER A 77 -15.28 4.74 -12.05
C SER A 77 -16.17 3.62 -12.61
N GLY A 78 -17.09 3.11 -11.78
CA GLY A 78 -17.93 1.97 -12.13
C GLY A 78 -17.34 0.59 -11.81
N CYS A 79 -16.07 0.51 -11.42
CA CYS A 79 -15.52 -0.75 -10.92
C CYS A 79 -16.08 -1.06 -9.50
N PRO A 80 -16.46 -2.31 -9.21
CA PRO A 80 -17.09 -2.67 -7.94
C PRO A 80 -16.16 -2.49 -6.73
N ASP A 81 -14.85 -2.67 -6.93
CA ASP A 81 -13.84 -2.58 -5.88
C ASP A 81 -13.14 -1.20 -5.86
N PHE A 82 -13.80 -0.15 -6.37
CA PHE A 82 -13.32 1.23 -6.35
C PHE A 82 -14.17 2.09 -5.43
N PHE A 83 -13.55 2.63 -4.39
CA PHE A 83 -14.20 3.41 -3.34
C PHE A 83 -13.56 4.79 -3.25
N ARG A 84 -14.38 5.84 -3.23
CA ARG A 84 -13.92 7.23 -3.16
C ARG A 84 -14.49 7.93 -1.93
N PHE A 85 -13.73 8.92 -1.41
CA PHE A 85 -14.14 9.75 -0.28
C PHE A 85 -14.62 8.92 0.92
N GLU A 86 -15.80 9.21 1.43
CA GLU A 86 -16.43 8.54 2.57
C GLU A 86 -16.59 7.03 2.36
N ARG A 87 -16.78 6.61 1.10
CA ARG A 87 -16.92 5.20 0.76
C ARG A 87 -15.62 4.39 0.93
N CYS A 88 -14.49 5.03 1.18
CA CYS A 88 -13.25 4.32 1.54
C CYS A 88 -13.42 3.46 2.81
N SER A 89 -14.36 3.79 3.69
CA SER A 89 -14.75 2.94 4.82
C SER A 89 -15.29 1.57 4.38
N GLU A 90 -16.07 1.53 3.28
CA GLU A 90 -16.62 0.30 2.69
C GLU A 90 -15.47 -0.56 2.12
N GLY A 91 -14.49 0.05 1.46
CA GLY A 91 -13.32 -0.65 0.92
C GLY A 91 -12.44 -1.27 1.99
N LEU A 92 -12.21 -0.55 3.10
CA LEU A 92 -11.50 -1.09 4.26
C LEU A 92 -12.27 -2.27 4.88
N GLU A 93 -13.59 -2.14 5.03
CA GLU A 93 -14.44 -3.20 5.54
C GLU A 93 -14.45 -4.42 4.61
N ALA A 94 -14.51 -4.22 3.29
CA ALA A 94 -14.43 -5.30 2.30
C ALA A 94 -13.12 -6.11 2.44
N ALA A 95 -12.00 -5.43 2.66
CA ALA A 95 -10.72 -6.09 2.89
C ALA A 95 -10.70 -6.93 4.19
N VAL A 96 -11.31 -6.42 5.27
CA VAL A 96 -11.44 -7.16 6.53
C VAL A 96 -12.35 -8.37 6.35
N LYS A 97 -13.51 -8.21 5.71
CA LYS A 97 -14.42 -9.34 5.39
C LYS A 97 -13.73 -10.39 4.52
N LYS A 98 -12.86 -9.97 3.59
CA LYS A 98 -12.06 -10.90 2.78
C LYS A 98 -11.11 -11.72 3.66
N LEU A 99 -10.46 -11.10 4.65
CA LEU A 99 -9.62 -11.81 5.61
C LEU A 99 -10.46 -12.81 6.43
N GLU A 100 -11.58 -12.39 6.98
CA GLU A 100 -12.49 -13.23 7.77
C GLU A 100 -13.00 -14.42 6.95
N ALA A 101 -13.40 -14.20 5.70
CA ALA A 101 -13.84 -15.26 4.79
C ALA A 101 -12.76 -16.30 4.53
N ARG A 102 -11.49 -15.88 4.46
CA ARG A 102 -10.35 -16.79 4.31
C ARG A 102 -10.00 -17.53 5.61
N GLN A 103 -10.16 -16.86 6.74
CA GLN A 103 -9.93 -17.46 8.05
C GLN A 103 -10.94 -18.58 8.37
N ASN A 104 -12.21 -18.39 8.04
CA ASN A 104 -13.28 -19.35 8.29
C ASN A 104 -13.50 -20.36 7.15
N GLY A 105 -12.70 -20.28 6.06
CA GLY A 105 -12.77 -21.20 4.93
C GLY A 105 -13.85 -20.89 3.88
N ALA A 106 -14.60 -19.79 4.02
CA ALA A 106 -15.62 -19.38 3.04
C ALA A 106 -14.99 -18.89 1.71
N ASP A 107 -13.74 -18.39 1.72
CA ASP A 107 -12.94 -18.12 0.51
C ASP A 107 -11.71 -19.04 0.50
N PRO A 108 -11.80 -20.24 -0.09
CA PRO A 108 -10.69 -21.17 -0.19
C PRO A 108 -9.66 -20.80 -1.27
N SER A 109 -9.98 -19.89 -2.17
CA SER A 109 -9.16 -19.59 -3.37
C SER A 109 -7.78 -19.05 -3.03
N ARG A 110 -7.67 -18.27 -1.95
CA ARG A 110 -6.43 -17.58 -1.51
C ARG A 110 -5.67 -16.90 -2.65
N SER A 111 -6.41 -16.42 -3.68
CA SER A 111 -5.83 -15.61 -4.74
C SER A 111 -5.24 -14.31 -4.17
N PHE A 112 -4.32 -13.69 -4.88
CA PHE A 112 -3.74 -12.41 -4.46
C PHE A 112 -4.83 -11.35 -4.28
N TYR A 113 -4.89 -10.72 -3.11
CA TYR A 113 -5.78 -9.61 -2.80
C TYR A 113 -4.96 -8.42 -2.30
N LEU A 114 -5.18 -7.25 -2.88
CA LEU A 114 -4.52 -6.01 -2.48
C LEU A 114 -5.57 -4.98 -2.06
N LEU A 115 -5.45 -4.46 -0.84
CA LEU A 115 -6.05 -3.19 -0.45
C LEU A 115 -5.04 -2.08 -0.77
N PHE A 116 -5.35 -1.24 -1.74
CA PHE A 116 -4.65 0.03 -1.95
C PHE A 116 -5.45 1.16 -1.32
N PHE A 117 -4.80 1.96 -0.47
CA PHE A 117 -5.43 3.12 0.15
C PHE A 117 -4.59 4.37 -0.12
N ASP A 118 -5.14 5.32 -0.86
CA ASP A 118 -4.49 6.61 -1.13
C ASP A 118 -4.90 7.65 -0.09
N GLU A 119 -3.90 8.37 0.44
CA GLU A 119 -4.03 9.43 1.46
C GLU A 119 -4.71 8.94 2.76
N TRP A 120 -4.23 7.81 3.30
CA TRP A 120 -4.72 7.22 4.55
C TRP A 120 -4.76 8.22 5.72
N ALA A 121 -3.73 9.06 5.87
CA ALA A 121 -3.69 10.07 6.93
C ALA A 121 -4.80 11.11 6.78
N ALA A 122 -5.12 11.54 5.55
CA ALA A 122 -6.21 12.47 5.29
C ALA A 122 -7.57 11.84 5.62
N TYR A 123 -7.77 10.56 5.27
CA TYR A 123 -8.96 9.81 5.65
C TYR A 123 -9.14 9.74 7.17
N LEU A 124 -8.10 9.40 7.94
CA LEU A 124 -8.20 9.36 9.40
C LEU A 124 -8.50 10.72 10.03
N ASN A 125 -7.93 11.80 9.48
CA ASN A 125 -8.18 13.15 9.97
C ASN A 125 -9.60 13.66 9.64
N TYR A 126 -10.25 13.10 8.63
CA TYR A 126 -11.64 13.39 8.30
C TYR A 126 -12.62 12.71 9.25
N LEU A 127 -12.28 11.54 9.76
CA LEU A 127 -13.11 10.77 10.68
C LEU A 127 -13.15 11.39 12.09
N ASP A 128 -14.24 11.15 12.81
CA ASP A 128 -14.24 11.38 14.26
C ASP A 128 -13.24 10.44 14.96
N LYS A 129 -12.88 10.79 16.20
CA LYS A 129 -11.87 10.05 16.96
C LYS A 129 -12.17 8.55 17.10
N LYS A 130 -13.43 8.18 17.32
CA LYS A 130 -13.84 6.78 17.52
C LYS A 130 -13.74 6.00 16.19
N ALA A 131 -14.23 6.58 15.12
CA ALA A 131 -14.16 5.99 13.78
C ALA A 131 -12.70 5.86 13.30
N ALA A 132 -11.86 6.88 13.56
CA ALA A 132 -10.43 6.83 13.22
C ALA A 132 -9.70 5.70 13.97
N GLU A 133 -9.93 5.52 15.27
CA GLU A 133 -9.33 4.41 16.02
C GLU A 133 -9.82 3.05 15.53
N GLU A 134 -11.08 2.92 15.18
CA GLU A 134 -11.61 1.68 14.61
C GLU A 134 -11.00 1.41 13.21
N ALA A 135 -10.85 2.41 12.37
CA ALA A 135 -10.18 2.27 11.07
C ALA A 135 -8.72 1.83 11.23
N LYS A 136 -7.96 2.42 12.17
CA LYS A 136 -6.59 1.99 12.49
C LYS A 136 -6.54 0.54 12.99
N ARG A 137 -7.49 0.13 13.85
CA ARG A 137 -7.59 -1.24 14.34
C ARG A 137 -7.80 -2.23 13.19
N ARG A 138 -8.72 -1.93 12.27
CA ARG A 138 -8.98 -2.75 11.08
C ARG A 138 -7.77 -2.88 10.17
N LEU A 139 -7.08 -1.76 9.90
CA LEU A 139 -5.84 -1.78 9.13
C LEU A 139 -4.76 -2.61 9.83
N SER A 140 -4.62 -2.45 11.16
CA SER A 140 -3.65 -3.23 11.95
C SER A 140 -3.87 -4.74 11.83
N VAL A 141 -5.12 -5.21 11.88
CA VAL A 141 -5.47 -6.62 11.70
C VAL A 141 -5.03 -7.12 10.32
N LEU A 142 -5.27 -6.34 9.26
CA LEU A 142 -4.81 -6.70 7.91
C LEU A 142 -3.29 -6.77 7.81
N LEU A 143 -2.58 -5.81 8.41
CA LEU A 143 -1.11 -5.78 8.41
C LEU A 143 -0.49 -6.93 9.22
N MET A 144 -1.12 -7.34 10.30
CA MET A 144 -0.60 -8.42 11.17
C MET A 144 -0.91 -9.82 10.62
N LEU A 145 -2.09 -10.03 10.02
CA LEU A 145 -2.59 -11.35 9.67
C LEU A 145 -2.64 -11.60 8.15
N GLY A 146 -2.67 -10.55 7.35
CA GLY A 146 -2.92 -10.62 5.91
C GLY A 146 -1.98 -11.55 5.15
N ARG A 147 -0.68 -11.58 5.52
CA ARG A 147 0.32 -12.44 4.87
C ARG A 147 -0.10 -13.90 4.79
N SER A 148 -0.58 -14.47 5.89
CA SER A 148 -0.97 -15.87 5.96
C SER A 148 -2.16 -16.22 5.07
N PHE A 149 -2.88 -15.20 4.61
CA PHE A 149 -4.08 -15.34 3.79
C PHE A 149 -3.93 -14.71 2.39
N ASN A 150 -2.70 -14.40 1.97
CA ASN A 150 -2.38 -13.76 0.69
C ASN A 150 -3.15 -12.45 0.47
N ILE A 151 -3.27 -11.68 1.55
CA ILE A 151 -3.85 -10.33 1.58
C ILE A 151 -2.73 -9.33 1.82
N HIS A 152 -2.67 -8.35 0.95
CA HIS A 152 -1.62 -7.35 0.91
C HIS A 152 -2.22 -5.96 1.12
N VAL A 153 -1.42 -5.06 1.68
CA VAL A 153 -1.80 -3.66 1.88
C VAL A 153 -0.76 -2.76 1.21
N LEU A 154 -1.21 -1.79 0.46
CA LEU A 154 -0.41 -0.70 -0.09
C LEU A 154 -1.02 0.62 0.38
N ILE A 155 -0.27 1.38 1.16
CA ILE A 155 -0.65 2.73 1.58
C ILE A 155 0.18 3.75 0.80
N SER A 156 -0.47 4.77 0.27
CA SER A 156 0.16 5.96 -0.29
C SER A 156 -0.21 7.18 0.54
N GLN A 157 0.78 7.96 0.96
CA GLN A 157 0.54 9.19 1.73
C GLN A 157 1.74 10.12 1.74
N GLN A 158 1.54 11.34 2.22
CA GLN A 158 2.61 12.34 2.22
C GLN A 158 3.62 12.12 3.35
N ARG A 159 3.17 11.70 4.54
CA ARG A 159 4.00 11.47 5.74
C ARG A 159 3.60 10.15 6.40
N VAL A 160 4.57 9.45 6.97
CA VAL A 160 4.36 8.14 7.61
C VAL A 160 4.54 8.26 9.13
N ASP A 161 3.76 9.18 9.74
CA ASP A 161 3.81 9.38 11.19
C ASP A 161 3.17 8.18 11.92
N ALA A 162 3.80 7.76 13.03
CA ALA A 162 3.34 6.60 13.81
C ALA A 162 1.90 6.74 14.30
N VAL A 163 1.42 7.97 14.51
CA VAL A 163 0.06 8.26 14.97
C VAL A 163 -1.03 7.69 14.05
N TYR A 164 -0.73 7.50 12.76
CA TYR A 164 -1.66 6.97 11.77
C TYR A 164 -1.71 5.44 11.68
N PHE A 165 -0.75 4.74 12.31
CA PHE A 165 -0.61 3.28 12.18
C PHE A 165 -0.55 2.55 13.51
N ASN A 166 -0.44 3.24 14.63
CA ASN A 166 -0.13 2.63 15.93
C ASN A 166 1.11 1.72 15.83
N ALA A 167 1.17 0.63 16.60
CA ALA A 167 2.26 -0.35 16.53
C ALA A 167 2.30 -1.15 15.21
N ALA A 168 1.25 -1.09 14.38
CA ALA A 168 1.20 -1.85 13.13
C ALA A 168 2.10 -1.30 12.02
N ARG A 169 2.68 -0.10 12.18
CA ARG A 169 3.63 0.48 11.22
C ARG A 169 4.79 -0.47 10.90
N ASP A 170 5.29 -1.18 11.89
CA ASP A 170 6.44 -2.08 11.75
C ASP A 170 6.13 -3.31 10.89
N ASN A 171 4.86 -3.55 10.53
CA ASN A 171 4.48 -4.60 9.61
C ASN A 171 4.59 -4.20 8.12
N PHE A 172 4.88 -2.93 7.81
CA PHE A 172 5.24 -2.56 6.44
C PHE A 172 6.63 -3.10 6.13
N SER A 173 6.68 -4.14 5.35
CA SER A 173 7.92 -4.83 4.98
C SER A 173 8.64 -4.23 3.78
N VAL A 174 7.95 -3.38 3.02
CA VAL A 174 8.52 -2.59 1.91
C VAL A 174 8.18 -1.12 2.10
N ILE A 175 9.21 -0.30 2.20
CA ILE A 175 9.11 1.13 2.43
C ILE A 175 9.71 1.85 1.23
N ILE A 176 8.91 2.70 0.58
CA ILE A 176 9.31 3.42 -0.63
C ILE A 176 9.15 4.92 -0.37
N GLY A 177 10.26 5.61 -0.30
CA GLY A 177 10.31 7.06 -0.24
C GLY A 177 10.53 7.64 -1.64
N LEU A 178 9.73 8.63 -2.04
CA LEU A 178 9.81 9.25 -3.36
C LEU A 178 10.13 10.75 -3.26
N GLY A 179 11.02 11.18 -4.12
CA GLY A 179 11.49 12.55 -4.19
C GLY A 179 12.43 12.91 -3.03
N ARG A 180 12.48 14.21 -2.69
CA ARG A 180 13.30 14.68 -1.57
C ARG A 180 12.64 14.38 -0.23
N LEU A 181 13.23 13.51 0.55
CA LEU A 181 12.74 13.17 1.88
C LEU A 181 13.26 14.18 2.93
N SER A 182 12.40 14.51 3.90
CA SER A 182 12.84 15.28 5.07
C SER A 182 13.71 14.41 5.99
N ARG A 183 14.59 15.04 6.78
CA ARG A 183 15.37 14.33 7.81
C ARG A 183 14.50 13.56 8.80
N GLU A 184 13.33 14.11 9.14
CA GLU A 184 12.36 13.45 10.02
C GLU A 184 11.80 12.17 9.39
N ALA A 185 11.43 12.22 8.10
CA ALA A 185 10.93 11.05 7.38
C ALA A 185 12.00 9.95 7.27
N VAL A 186 13.24 10.32 6.98
CA VAL A 186 14.38 9.38 6.96
C VAL A 186 14.59 8.76 8.34
N ASN A 187 14.58 9.58 9.39
CA ASN A 187 14.74 9.09 10.76
C ASN A 187 13.62 8.15 11.21
N MET A 188 12.38 8.39 10.76
CA MET A 188 11.23 7.56 11.13
C MET A 188 11.16 6.24 10.39
N MET A 189 11.48 6.24 9.09
CA MET A 189 11.21 5.10 8.21
C MET A 189 12.47 4.32 7.82
N PHE A 190 13.63 4.95 7.93
CA PHE A 190 14.92 4.38 7.51
C PHE A 190 15.99 4.54 8.60
N SER A 191 15.58 4.41 9.87
CA SER A 191 16.50 4.58 11.02
C SER A 191 17.77 3.76 10.90
N ASP A 192 17.64 2.52 10.42
CA ASP A 192 18.72 1.55 10.31
C ASP A 192 19.60 1.76 9.07
N PHE A 193 19.14 2.60 8.12
CA PHE A 193 19.81 2.86 6.83
C PHE A 193 20.19 4.33 6.64
N ARG A 194 20.30 5.11 7.73
CA ARG A 194 20.55 6.57 7.67
C ARG A 194 21.83 6.94 6.93
N GLU A 195 22.87 6.12 7.08
CA GLU A 195 24.18 6.38 6.49
C GLU A 195 24.20 6.07 4.99
N GLU A 196 23.26 5.27 4.51
CA GLU A 196 23.16 4.86 3.11
C GLU A 196 22.29 5.80 2.28
N ILE A 197 21.39 6.57 2.94
CA ILE A 197 20.47 7.52 2.29
C ILE A 197 21.12 8.90 2.28
N LYS A 198 21.58 9.33 1.11
CA LYS A 198 22.22 10.64 0.85
C LYS A 198 21.25 11.67 0.31
#